data_afa3cd2b292d16b5ab103d01cedc8429
#
_entry.id   afa3cd2b292d16b5ab103d01cedc8429
#
_cell.length_a   1.000
_cell.length_b   1.000
_cell.length_c   1.000
_cell.angle_alpha   90.00
_cell.angle_beta   90.00
_cell.angle_gamma   90.00
#
_symmetry.space_group_name_H-M   'P 1'
#
loop_
_entity.id
_entity.type
_entity.pdbx_description
1 polymer ?
#
loop_
_entity_poly.entity_id
_entity_poly.type
_entity_poly.pdbx_seq_one_letter_code
_entity_poly.pdbx_strand_id
1 'polypeptide(L)'
;LPALRKEETMTHQLVSIGWMLLALVLSASIGLERQIRGKSAGIRTQAIVGLTACLMMLISKYGFSDILIDGITRYDPSRVASQIVSGIGFLGAGIILTRHGAIRGLTTAATIWETAAIGMACGAGLWWLAMAGTVLHFIVIGLLTPLVQFILMRTNGHKITLTVHYTPGHGVLSTLLTQVGALGWTVSGVSTHTDRNTSTARFTAATRQDLSRSLLVTTLTDLDGVAGVDITEDDDE
;
A
#
# COMPACT_ATOMS: atom_id res chain seq x y z
N LEU A 1 23.57 -29.26 -37.95
CA LEU A 1 23.24 -29.51 -36.53
C LEU A 1 23.72 -28.40 -35.56
N PRO A 2 25.00 -27.92 -35.57
CA PRO A 2 25.42 -26.85 -34.62
C PRO A 2 24.81 -25.48 -34.92
N ALA A 3 24.52 -25.17 -36.21
CA ALA A 3 23.91 -23.91 -36.58
C ALA A 3 22.43 -23.80 -36.10
N LEU A 4 21.65 -24.88 -36.26
CA LEU A 4 20.26 -24.93 -35.78
C LEU A 4 20.17 -24.79 -34.28
N ARG A 5 21.07 -25.41 -33.51
CA ARG A 5 21.16 -25.27 -32.05
C ARG A 5 21.49 -23.84 -31.64
N LYS A 6 22.33 -23.15 -32.43
CA LYS A 6 22.70 -21.75 -32.13
C LYS A 6 21.54 -20.80 -32.42
N GLU A 7 20.75 -21.03 -33.47
CA GLU A 7 19.55 -20.25 -33.76
C GLU A 7 18.45 -20.42 -32.69
N GLU A 8 18.20 -21.66 -32.26
CA GLU A 8 17.25 -21.94 -31.17
C GLU A 8 17.67 -21.23 -29.87
N THR A 9 18.95 -21.28 -29.51
CA THR A 9 19.47 -20.61 -28.30
C THR A 9 19.30 -19.10 -28.40
N MET A 10 19.58 -18.49 -29.55
CA MET A 10 19.44 -17.04 -29.76
C MET A 10 17.98 -16.61 -29.70
N THR A 11 17.07 -17.39 -30.27
CA THR A 11 15.63 -17.15 -30.20
C THR A 11 15.12 -17.20 -28.76
N HIS A 12 15.54 -18.19 -27.97
CA HIS A 12 15.20 -18.27 -26.54
C HIS A 12 15.71 -17.08 -25.73
N GLN A 13 16.93 -16.60 -26.03
CA GLN A 13 17.49 -15.42 -25.36
C GLN A 13 16.70 -14.15 -25.69
N LEU A 14 16.34 -13.92 -26.95
CA LEU A 14 15.56 -12.77 -27.38
C LEU A 14 14.15 -12.78 -26.76
N VAL A 15 13.51 -13.94 -26.72
CA VAL A 15 12.20 -14.12 -26.07
C VAL A 15 12.30 -13.83 -24.57
N SER A 16 13.36 -14.28 -23.91
CA SER A 16 13.59 -14.01 -22.48
C SER A 16 13.77 -12.52 -22.20
N ILE A 17 14.51 -11.81 -23.05
CA ILE A 17 14.64 -10.34 -22.96
C ILE A 17 13.27 -9.68 -23.16
N GLY A 18 12.45 -10.18 -24.08
CA GLY A 18 11.08 -9.69 -24.27
C GLY A 18 10.23 -9.81 -23.00
N TRP A 19 10.31 -10.94 -22.29
CA TRP A 19 9.61 -11.13 -21.02
C TRP A 19 10.12 -10.19 -19.92
N MET A 20 11.42 -9.94 -19.87
CA MET A 20 12.00 -8.97 -18.93
C MET A 20 11.54 -7.54 -19.22
N LEU A 21 11.47 -7.14 -20.49
CA LEU A 21 10.94 -5.84 -20.89
C LEU A 21 9.45 -5.71 -20.55
N LEU A 22 8.65 -6.73 -20.79
CA LEU A 22 7.25 -6.74 -20.40
C LEU A 22 7.09 -6.60 -18.89
N ALA A 23 7.85 -7.38 -18.10
CA ALA A 23 7.84 -7.28 -16.64
C ALA A 23 8.23 -5.86 -16.17
N LEU A 24 9.25 -5.27 -16.78
CA LEU A 24 9.68 -3.89 -16.48
C LEU A 24 8.55 -2.89 -16.73
N VAL A 25 7.89 -2.96 -17.90
CA VAL A 25 6.81 -2.02 -18.27
C VAL A 25 5.62 -2.16 -17.34
N LEU A 26 5.14 -3.39 -17.08
CA LEU A 26 3.99 -3.62 -16.21
C LEU A 26 4.28 -3.18 -14.77
N SER A 27 5.44 -3.54 -14.25
CA SER A 27 5.85 -3.15 -12.90
C SER A 27 6.08 -1.64 -12.76
N ALA A 28 6.67 -1.01 -13.79
CA ALA A 28 6.86 0.44 -13.82
C ALA A 28 5.53 1.18 -13.86
N SER A 29 4.51 0.66 -14.56
CA SER A 29 3.17 1.27 -14.61
C SER A 29 2.50 1.29 -13.22
N ILE A 30 2.61 0.20 -12.46
CA ILE A 30 2.17 0.14 -11.06
C ILE A 30 2.96 1.14 -10.20
N GLY A 31 4.29 1.14 -10.37
CA GLY A 31 5.16 2.07 -9.63
C GLY A 31 4.88 3.55 -9.95
N LEU A 32 4.50 3.86 -11.18
CA LEU A 32 4.12 5.21 -11.59
C LEU A 32 2.83 5.66 -10.88
N GLU A 33 1.82 4.80 -10.83
CA GLU A 33 0.59 5.06 -10.07
C GLU A 33 0.89 5.34 -8.60
N ARG A 34 1.72 4.50 -7.97
CA ARG A 34 2.15 4.68 -6.58
C ARG A 34 2.86 6.02 -6.36
N GLN A 35 3.74 6.41 -7.28
CA GLN A 35 4.48 7.67 -7.20
C GLN A 35 3.57 8.89 -7.39
N ILE A 36 2.64 8.85 -8.34
CA ILE A 36 1.66 9.92 -8.57
C ILE A 36 0.78 10.14 -7.33
N ARG A 37 0.40 9.06 -6.64
CA ARG A 37 -0.39 9.14 -5.40
C ARG A 37 0.43 9.44 -4.13
N GLY A 38 1.72 9.73 -4.25
CA GLY A 38 2.59 10.03 -3.11
C GLY A 38 2.82 8.84 -2.17
N LYS A 39 2.55 7.60 -2.62
CA LYS A 39 2.76 6.39 -1.82
C LYS A 39 4.22 5.95 -1.87
N SER A 40 4.68 5.26 -0.82
CA SER A 40 6.02 4.65 -0.78
C SER A 40 6.16 3.52 -1.81
N ALA A 41 7.41 3.15 -2.16
CA ALA A 41 7.75 2.19 -3.20
C ALA A 41 7.21 2.57 -4.59
N GLY A 42 7.71 3.71 -5.12
CA GLY A 42 7.38 4.24 -6.45
C GLY A 42 8.01 3.45 -7.61
N ILE A 43 8.11 4.11 -8.77
CA ILE A 43 8.50 3.51 -10.05
C ILE A 43 9.81 2.73 -10.00
N ARG A 44 10.86 3.27 -9.34
CA ARG A 44 12.17 2.61 -9.25
C ARG A 44 12.08 1.29 -8.51
N THR A 45 11.42 1.28 -7.36
CA THR A 45 11.29 0.09 -6.51
C THR A 45 10.47 -0.98 -7.20
N GLN A 46 9.29 -0.63 -7.72
CA GLN A 46 8.40 -1.59 -8.39
C GLN A 46 9.05 -2.17 -9.65
N ALA A 47 9.67 -1.33 -10.48
CA ALA A 47 10.35 -1.77 -11.69
C ALA A 47 11.48 -2.77 -11.40
N ILE A 48 12.31 -2.51 -10.38
CA ILE A 48 13.40 -3.40 -9.98
C ILE A 48 12.83 -4.72 -9.43
N VAL A 49 11.81 -4.68 -8.59
CA VAL A 49 11.18 -5.88 -8.02
C VAL A 49 10.62 -6.79 -9.11
N GLY A 50 9.82 -6.24 -10.03
CA GLY A 50 9.23 -7.04 -11.12
C GLY A 50 10.28 -7.59 -12.09
N LEU A 51 11.26 -6.76 -12.47
CA LEU A 51 12.36 -7.18 -13.33
C LEU A 51 13.17 -8.32 -12.69
N THR A 52 13.53 -8.18 -11.41
CA THR A 52 14.31 -9.19 -10.68
C THR A 52 13.51 -10.48 -10.51
N ALA A 53 12.23 -10.39 -10.17
CA ALA A 53 11.36 -11.56 -10.06
C ALA A 53 11.22 -12.31 -11.39
N CYS A 54 11.11 -11.58 -12.52
CA CYS A 54 11.12 -12.15 -13.86
C CYS A 54 12.46 -12.85 -14.16
N LEU A 55 13.58 -12.20 -13.91
CA LEU A 55 14.92 -12.77 -14.11
C LEU A 55 15.10 -14.06 -13.30
N MET A 56 14.76 -14.03 -12.01
CA MET A 56 14.86 -15.21 -11.14
C MET A 56 13.95 -16.35 -11.62
N MET A 57 12.76 -16.04 -12.14
CA MET A 57 11.87 -17.05 -12.69
C MET A 57 12.43 -17.65 -14.01
N LEU A 58 13.08 -16.85 -14.85
CA LEU A 58 13.79 -17.33 -16.05
C LEU A 58 14.97 -18.23 -15.68
N ILE A 59 15.76 -17.86 -14.66
CA ILE A 59 16.82 -18.72 -14.11
C ILE A 59 16.22 -20.01 -13.55
N SER A 60 15.12 -19.92 -12.82
CA SER A 60 14.39 -21.08 -12.33
C SER A 60 13.96 -22.04 -13.43
N LYS A 61 13.58 -21.53 -14.59
CA LYS A 61 13.05 -22.33 -15.69
C LYS A 61 14.13 -22.87 -16.63
N TYR A 62 15.18 -22.10 -16.89
CA TYR A 62 16.15 -22.37 -17.95
C TYR A 62 17.61 -22.47 -17.48
N GLY A 63 17.91 -21.95 -16.27
CA GLY A 63 19.29 -21.76 -15.82
C GLY A 63 20.07 -23.04 -15.53
N PHE A 64 19.40 -24.19 -15.48
CA PHE A 64 20.01 -25.47 -15.12
C PHE A 64 19.88 -26.54 -16.22
N SER A 65 19.49 -26.13 -17.41
CA SER A 65 19.23 -27.05 -18.53
C SER A 65 20.47 -27.82 -19.02
N ASP A 66 21.66 -27.28 -18.79
CA ASP A 66 22.95 -27.85 -19.17
C ASP A 66 23.40 -29.02 -18.31
N ILE A 67 22.88 -29.13 -17.08
CA ILE A 67 23.21 -30.21 -16.13
C ILE A 67 22.16 -31.32 -16.09
N LEU A 68 21.10 -31.22 -16.87
CA LEU A 68 20.04 -32.23 -16.92
C LEU A 68 20.51 -33.44 -17.74
N ILE A 69 20.55 -34.59 -17.09
CA ILE A 69 20.85 -35.89 -17.74
C ILE A 69 19.55 -36.69 -17.76
N ASP A 70 19.07 -37.03 -18.93
CA ASP A 70 17.83 -37.79 -19.12
C ASP A 70 17.83 -39.08 -18.28
N GLY A 71 16.78 -39.25 -17.50
CA GLY A 71 16.57 -40.41 -16.63
C GLY A 71 17.37 -40.44 -15.31
N ILE A 72 18.32 -39.52 -15.10
CA ILE A 72 19.17 -39.48 -13.89
C ILE A 72 18.86 -38.25 -13.04
N THR A 73 18.75 -37.07 -13.65
CA THR A 73 18.58 -35.82 -12.92
C THR A 73 17.12 -35.40 -12.91
N ARG A 74 16.52 -35.24 -11.73
CA ARG A 74 15.21 -34.63 -11.56
C ARG A 74 15.37 -33.17 -11.15
N TYR A 75 14.88 -32.27 -11.94
CA TYR A 75 14.88 -30.84 -11.69
C TYR A 75 13.48 -30.35 -11.34
N ASP A 76 13.39 -29.58 -10.26
CA ASP A 76 12.15 -28.97 -9.80
C ASP A 76 12.25 -27.42 -9.89
N PRO A 77 11.73 -26.82 -10.96
CA PRO A 77 11.80 -25.36 -11.15
C PRO A 77 11.01 -24.59 -10.09
N SER A 78 10.10 -25.22 -9.39
CA SER A 78 9.30 -24.54 -8.36
C SER A 78 10.11 -24.11 -7.14
N ARG A 79 11.24 -24.76 -6.87
CA ARG A 79 12.09 -24.46 -5.70
C ARG A 79 12.67 -23.06 -5.72
N VAL A 80 13.23 -22.62 -6.84
CA VAL A 80 13.75 -21.24 -6.95
C VAL A 80 12.59 -20.24 -6.96
N ALA A 81 11.50 -20.57 -7.65
CA ALA A 81 10.30 -19.73 -7.67
C ALA A 81 9.71 -19.53 -6.25
N SER A 82 9.68 -20.57 -5.43
CA SER A 82 9.20 -20.47 -4.04
C SER A 82 10.05 -19.55 -3.18
N GLN A 83 11.38 -19.49 -3.43
CA GLN A 83 12.28 -18.59 -2.72
C GLN A 83 12.06 -17.11 -3.07
N ILE A 84 11.57 -16.81 -4.29
CA ILE A 84 11.17 -15.45 -4.66
C ILE A 84 10.02 -15.00 -3.74
N VAL A 85 8.99 -15.82 -3.60
CA VAL A 85 7.83 -15.55 -2.75
C VAL A 85 8.24 -15.32 -1.29
N SER A 86 9.11 -16.20 -0.77
CA SER A 86 9.64 -16.06 0.60
C SER A 86 10.48 -14.80 0.77
N GLY A 87 11.37 -14.49 -0.17
CA GLY A 87 12.26 -13.32 -0.12
C GLY A 87 11.49 -12.00 -0.19
N ILE A 88 10.45 -11.91 -1.00
CA ILE A 88 9.57 -10.72 -1.05
C ILE A 88 8.81 -10.56 0.25
N GLY A 89 8.43 -11.65 0.94
CA GLY A 89 7.83 -11.58 2.27
C GLY A 89 8.72 -10.86 3.29
N PHE A 90 10.04 -11.07 3.23
CA PHE A 90 11.01 -10.36 4.06
C PHE A 90 11.06 -8.85 3.77
N LEU A 91 11.08 -8.46 2.51
CA LEU A 91 11.02 -7.05 2.10
C LEU A 91 9.70 -6.40 2.53
N GLY A 92 8.57 -7.11 2.36
CA GLY A 92 7.26 -6.66 2.81
C GLY A 92 7.22 -6.40 4.31
N ALA A 93 7.73 -7.34 5.11
CA ALA A 93 7.82 -7.17 6.56
C ALA A 93 8.69 -5.97 6.96
N GLY A 94 9.78 -5.70 6.22
CA GLY A 94 10.66 -4.55 6.45
C GLY A 94 10.02 -3.18 6.16
N ILE A 95 8.93 -3.15 5.40
CA ILE A 95 8.21 -1.91 5.05
C ILE A 95 7.06 -1.62 6.03
N ILE A 96 6.51 -2.67 6.64
CA ILE A 96 5.41 -2.52 7.61
C ILE A 96 5.98 -2.01 8.92
N LEU A 97 5.55 -0.80 9.30
CA LEU A 97 6.01 -0.12 10.51
C LEU A 97 4.84 0.16 11.43
N THR A 98 5.05 -0.14 12.72
CA THR A 98 4.11 0.27 13.77
C THR A 98 4.67 1.50 14.47
N ARG A 99 3.96 2.63 14.39
CA ARG A 99 4.35 3.87 15.04
C ARG A 99 3.15 4.52 15.71
N HIS A 100 3.27 4.81 17.01
CA HIS A 100 2.21 5.44 17.83
C HIS A 100 0.86 4.69 17.76
N GLY A 101 0.88 3.34 17.66
CA GLY A 101 -0.32 2.50 17.58
C GLY A 101 -0.95 2.40 16.18
N ALA A 102 -0.43 3.11 15.18
CA ALA A 102 -0.85 2.98 13.79
C ALA A 102 0.09 2.06 13.00
N ILE A 103 -0.47 1.19 12.18
CA ILE A 103 0.28 0.30 11.28
C ILE A 103 0.30 0.98 9.90
N ARG A 104 1.50 1.18 9.35
CA ARG A 104 1.71 1.80 8.03
C ARG A 104 2.47 0.87 7.11
N GLY A 105 2.28 1.04 5.80
CA GLY A 105 3.00 0.29 4.77
C GLY A 105 2.37 -1.04 4.37
N LEU A 106 1.19 -1.41 4.87
CA LEU A 106 0.49 -2.66 4.51
C LEU A 106 0.20 -2.74 3.01
N THR A 107 -0.42 -1.71 2.44
CA THR A 107 -0.74 -1.63 1.02
C THR A 107 0.53 -1.62 0.16
N THR A 108 1.59 -0.93 0.62
CA THR A 108 2.88 -0.92 -0.07
C THR A 108 3.52 -2.29 -0.10
N ALA A 109 3.51 -3.03 1.01
CA ALA A 109 4.02 -4.39 1.07
C ALA A 109 3.22 -5.34 0.16
N ALA A 110 1.90 -5.24 0.16
CA ALA A 110 1.02 -6.00 -0.73
C ALA A 110 1.30 -5.70 -2.21
N THR A 111 1.48 -4.43 -2.59
CA THR A 111 1.78 -4.03 -3.97
C THR A 111 3.15 -4.55 -4.43
N ILE A 112 4.17 -4.54 -3.57
CA ILE A 112 5.48 -5.13 -3.89
C ILE A 112 5.37 -6.63 -4.11
N TRP A 113 4.58 -7.32 -3.29
CA TRP A 113 4.34 -8.75 -3.42
C TRP A 113 3.62 -9.08 -4.73
N GLU A 114 2.60 -8.30 -5.09
CA GLU A 114 1.86 -8.39 -6.35
C GLU A 114 2.77 -8.14 -7.56
N THR A 115 3.60 -7.10 -7.52
CA THR A 115 4.55 -6.78 -8.59
C THR A 115 5.56 -7.90 -8.80
N ALA A 116 6.03 -8.55 -7.75
CA ALA A 116 6.87 -9.73 -7.86
C ALA A 116 6.13 -10.89 -8.55
N ALA A 117 4.87 -11.13 -8.22
CA ALA A 117 4.05 -12.15 -8.86
C ALA A 117 3.85 -11.88 -10.36
N ILE A 118 3.62 -10.61 -10.75
CA ILE A 118 3.53 -10.18 -12.16
C ILE A 118 4.86 -10.46 -12.89
N GLY A 119 5.99 -10.10 -12.26
CA GLY A 119 7.33 -10.40 -12.79
C GLY A 119 7.56 -11.90 -12.99
N MET A 120 7.20 -12.72 -11.99
CA MET A 120 7.26 -14.18 -12.09
C MET A 120 6.40 -14.72 -13.22
N ALA A 121 5.18 -14.20 -13.41
CA ALA A 121 4.29 -14.60 -14.48
C ALA A 121 4.90 -14.29 -15.85
N CYS A 122 5.53 -13.12 -16.04
CA CYS A 122 6.29 -12.79 -17.25
C CYS A 122 7.42 -13.80 -17.50
N GLY A 123 8.26 -14.06 -16.49
CA GLY A 123 9.37 -15.01 -16.59
C GLY A 123 8.94 -16.45 -16.87
N ALA A 124 7.78 -16.86 -16.37
CA ALA A 124 7.16 -18.13 -16.67
C ALA A 124 6.63 -18.22 -18.12
N GLY A 125 6.49 -17.09 -18.83
CA GLY A 125 5.87 -16.99 -20.15
C GLY A 125 4.34 -16.86 -20.10
N LEU A 126 3.77 -16.61 -18.92
CA LEU A 126 2.33 -16.44 -18.68
C LEU A 126 1.93 -14.95 -18.82
N TRP A 127 2.27 -14.36 -19.96
CA TRP A 127 2.11 -12.94 -20.23
C TRP A 127 0.68 -12.43 -20.06
N TRP A 128 -0.31 -13.24 -20.42
CA TRP A 128 -1.73 -12.90 -20.29
C TRP A 128 -2.15 -12.79 -18.81
N LEU A 129 -1.60 -13.64 -17.92
CA LEU A 129 -1.82 -13.53 -16.47
C LEU A 129 -1.15 -12.28 -15.90
N ALA A 130 0.07 -11.97 -16.35
CA ALA A 130 0.76 -10.75 -15.93
C ALA A 130 -0.04 -9.50 -16.33
N MET A 131 -0.55 -9.45 -17.56
CA MET A 131 -1.41 -8.35 -18.01
C MET A 131 -2.72 -8.29 -17.23
N ALA A 132 -3.39 -9.44 -17.04
CA ALA A 132 -4.62 -9.51 -16.28
C ALA A 132 -4.42 -9.03 -14.83
N GLY A 133 -3.35 -9.46 -14.15
CA GLY A 133 -2.99 -9.01 -12.81
C GLY A 133 -2.80 -7.49 -12.75
N THR A 134 -2.05 -6.93 -13.70
CA THR A 134 -1.84 -5.47 -13.78
C THR A 134 -3.14 -4.71 -14.02
N VAL A 135 -4.01 -5.20 -14.91
CA VAL A 135 -5.33 -4.58 -15.15
C VAL A 135 -6.21 -4.64 -13.90
N LEU A 136 -6.23 -5.80 -13.22
CA LEU A 136 -6.99 -5.95 -11.97
C LEU A 136 -6.45 -5.05 -10.87
N HIS A 137 -5.14 -4.83 -10.77
CA HIS A 137 -4.55 -3.85 -9.88
C HIS A 137 -5.15 -2.46 -10.08
N PHE A 138 -5.18 -1.97 -11.33
CA PHE A 138 -5.76 -0.66 -11.63
C PHE A 138 -7.28 -0.61 -11.38
N ILE A 139 -8.00 -1.71 -11.59
CA ILE A 139 -9.42 -1.81 -11.25
C ILE A 139 -9.61 -1.69 -9.73
N VAL A 140 -8.81 -2.38 -8.93
CA VAL A 140 -8.91 -2.32 -7.46
C VAL A 140 -8.64 -0.88 -6.97
N ILE A 141 -7.58 -0.25 -7.45
CA ILE A 141 -7.18 1.07 -6.95
C ILE A 141 -8.02 2.20 -7.57
N GLY A 142 -8.37 2.09 -8.85
CA GLY A 142 -9.06 3.15 -9.59
C GLY A 142 -10.58 3.09 -9.51
N LEU A 143 -11.16 1.91 -9.29
CA LEU A 143 -12.62 1.70 -9.27
C LEU A 143 -13.11 1.20 -7.92
N LEU A 144 -12.55 0.10 -7.41
CA LEU A 144 -13.06 -0.54 -6.20
C LEU A 144 -12.85 0.33 -4.96
N THR A 145 -11.66 0.89 -4.78
CA THR A 145 -11.34 1.75 -3.64
C THR A 145 -12.26 2.97 -3.56
N PRO A 146 -12.40 3.82 -4.61
CA PRO A 146 -13.31 4.97 -4.55
C PRO A 146 -14.78 4.56 -4.45
N LEU A 147 -15.17 3.42 -5.03
CA LEU A 147 -16.53 2.90 -4.89
C LEU A 147 -16.84 2.54 -3.44
N VAL A 148 -15.93 1.84 -2.77
CA VAL A 148 -16.08 1.49 -1.35
C VAL A 148 -16.12 2.75 -0.50
N GLN A 149 -15.22 3.71 -0.73
CA GLN A 149 -15.25 5.00 -0.02
C GLN A 149 -16.57 5.74 -0.23
N PHE A 150 -17.10 5.78 -1.45
CA PHE A 150 -18.39 6.39 -1.73
C PHE A 150 -19.55 5.72 -0.97
N ILE A 151 -19.55 4.37 -0.89
CA ILE A 151 -20.55 3.61 -0.13
C ILE A 151 -20.40 3.91 1.37
N LEU A 152 -19.16 3.89 1.89
CA LEU A 152 -18.89 4.15 3.31
C LEU A 152 -19.22 5.58 3.71
N MET A 153 -18.94 6.58 2.87
CA MET A 153 -19.35 7.98 3.11
C MET A 153 -20.87 8.10 3.25
N ARG A 154 -21.64 7.38 2.42
CA ARG A 154 -23.10 7.36 2.53
C ARG A 154 -23.61 6.70 3.80
N THR A 155 -22.89 5.71 4.31
CA THR A 155 -23.33 4.88 5.45
C THR A 155 -22.81 5.42 6.80
N ASN A 156 -21.56 5.85 6.86
CA ASN A 156 -20.87 6.21 8.10
C ASN A 156 -20.72 7.72 8.34
N GLY A 157 -21.07 8.57 7.37
CA GLY A 157 -20.84 10.01 7.47
C GLY A 157 -19.35 10.41 7.41
N HIS A 158 -19.09 11.67 7.65
CA HIS A 158 -17.73 12.23 7.68
C HIS A 158 -17.10 11.97 9.05
N LYS A 159 -15.92 11.37 9.08
CA LYS A 159 -15.12 11.18 10.29
C LYS A 159 -13.88 12.05 10.21
N ILE A 160 -13.56 12.73 11.30
CA ILE A 160 -12.34 13.53 11.46
C ILE A 160 -11.71 13.21 12.81
N THR A 161 -10.39 13.11 12.85
CA THR A 161 -9.66 13.00 14.11
C THR A 161 -9.16 14.37 14.52
N LEU A 162 -9.63 14.81 15.69
CA LEU A 162 -9.26 16.08 16.28
C LEU A 162 -8.23 15.86 17.38
N THR A 163 -7.17 16.67 17.36
CA THR A 163 -6.21 16.77 18.44
C THR A 163 -6.29 18.18 19.02
N VAL A 164 -6.76 18.29 20.27
CA VAL A 164 -6.97 19.57 20.93
C VAL A 164 -5.97 19.72 22.05
N HIS A 165 -5.22 20.81 22.02
CA HIS A 165 -4.29 21.21 23.08
C HIS A 165 -5.00 22.19 24.01
N TYR A 166 -5.06 21.89 25.30
CA TYR A 166 -5.76 22.73 26.29
C TYR A 166 -5.01 22.78 27.63
N THR A 167 -5.29 23.82 28.40
CA THR A 167 -4.75 23.94 29.75
C THR A 167 -5.54 23.07 30.73
N PRO A 168 -4.90 22.18 31.51
CA PRO A 168 -5.60 21.32 32.45
C PRO A 168 -6.29 22.15 33.55
N GLY A 169 -7.57 21.86 33.77
CA GLY A 169 -8.36 22.53 34.82
C GLY A 169 -9.76 22.94 34.35
N HIS A 170 -10.66 23.25 35.28
CA HIS A 170 -11.98 23.88 35.07
C HIS A 170 -12.94 23.18 34.08
N GLY A 171 -12.81 21.86 33.84
CA GLY A 171 -13.77 21.13 33.03
C GLY A 171 -13.68 21.41 31.54
N VAL A 172 -12.57 21.97 31.03
CA VAL A 172 -12.38 22.28 29.59
C VAL A 172 -12.71 21.11 28.68
N LEU A 173 -12.26 19.91 29.02
CA LEU A 173 -12.55 18.72 28.23
C LEU A 173 -14.06 18.42 28.15
N SER A 174 -14.81 18.55 29.24
CA SER A 174 -16.25 18.30 29.24
C SER A 174 -17.00 19.35 28.43
N THR A 175 -16.61 20.63 28.55
CA THR A 175 -17.15 21.71 27.73
C THR A 175 -16.88 21.48 26.23
N LEU A 176 -15.67 21.06 25.89
CA LEU A 176 -15.23 20.77 24.55
C LEU A 176 -16.07 19.63 23.93
N LEU A 177 -16.22 18.51 24.63
CA LEU A 177 -17.04 17.37 24.15
C LEU A 177 -18.53 17.74 24.04
N THR A 178 -19.04 18.58 24.92
CA THR A 178 -20.42 19.05 24.88
C THR A 178 -20.65 19.97 23.67
N GLN A 179 -19.72 20.86 23.36
CA GLN A 179 -19.81 21.74 22.18
C GLN A 179 -19.74 20.93 20.88
N VAL A 180 -18.85 19.94 20.79
CA VAL A 180 -18.80 19.03 19.63
C VAL A 180 -20.14 18.33 19.43
N GLY A 181 -20.75 17.84 20.52
CA GLY A 181 -22.09 17.24 20.49
C GLY A 181 -23.19 18.21 20.07
N ALA A 182 -23.17 19.45 20.60
CA ALA A 182 -24.12 20.49 20.26
C ALA A 182 -24.07 20.91 18.77
N LEU A 183 -22.89 20.82 18.16
CA LEU A 183 -22.69 21.05 16.73
C LEU A 183 -23.12 19.86 15.85
N GLY A 184 -23.73 18.82 16.42
CA GLY A 184 -24.23 17.64 15.67
C GLY A 184 -23.17 16.59 15.34
N TRP A 185 -22.01 16.65 16.01
CA TRP A 185 -20.97 15.65 15.84
C TRP A 185 -21.03 14.61 16.96
N THR A 186 -20.83 13.34 16.61
CA THR A 186 -20.75 12.21 17.55
C THR A 186 -19.28 11.95 17.88
N VAL A 187 -18.91 11.92 19.15
CA VAL A 187 -17.53 11.71 19.58
C VAL A 187 -17.29 10.24 19.93
N SER A 188 -16.15 9.71 19.50
CA SER A 188 -15.69 8.37 19.85
C SER A 188 -14.16 8.35 20.04
N GLY A 189 -13.64 7.33 20.74
CA GLY A 189 -12.20 7.09 20.86
C GLY A 189 -11.44 8.22 21.58
N VAL A 190 -12.01 8.79 22.66
CA VAL A 190 -11.34 9.86 23.41
C VAL A 190 -10.12 9.32 24.14
N SER A 191 -8.96 9.88 23.85
CA SER A 191 -7.71 9.65 24.59
C SER A 191 -7.14 10.97 25.05
N THR A 192 -6.66 11.02 26.29
CA THR A 192 -6.05 12.22 26.86
C THR A 192 -4.63 11.93 27.31
N HIS A 193 -3.75 12.86 27.03
CA HIS A 193 -2.38 12.84 27.52
C HIS A 193 -2.10 14.18 28.21
N THR A 194 -1.67 14.12 29.46
CA THR A 194 -1.38 15.32 30.23
C THR A 194 0.12 15.41 30.52
N ASP A 195 0.74 16.47 30.08
CA ASP A 195 2.08 16.87 30.49
C ASP A 195 1.99 18.00 31.51
N ARG A 196 3.11 18.41 32.13
CA ARG A 196 3.17 19.29 33.32
C ARG A 196 2.31 20.55 33.23
N ASN A 197 2.09 21.12 32.05
CA ASN A 197 1.37 22.38 31.88
C ASN A 197 0.36 22.41 30.75
N THR A 198 0.27 21.33 29.93
CA THR A 198 -0.61 21.23 28.76
C THR A 198 -1.21 19.86 28.71
N SER A 199 -2.51 19.77 28.47
CA SER A 199 -3.20 18.51 28.18
C SER A 199 -3.55 18.44 26.69
N THR A 200 -3.40 17.27 26.12
CA THR A 200 -3.79 16.99 24.74
C THR A 200 -4.92 15.97 24.74
N ALA A 201 -6.05 16.31 24.17
CA ALA A 201 -7.14 15.37 23.92
C ALA A 201 -7.16 15.02 22.45
N ARG A 202 -7.15 13.75 22.14
CA ARG A 202 -7.37 13.22 20.79
C ARG A 202 -8.66 12.43 20.77
N PHE A 203 -9.55 12.75 19.84
CA PHE A 203 -10.81 12.05 19.67
C PHE A 203 -11.28 12.09 18.22
N THR A 204 -12.07 11.09 17.84
CA THR A 204 -12.69 11.02 16.52
C THR A 204 -14.10 11.60 16.60
N ALA A 205 -14.38 12.62 15.79
CA ALA A 205 -15.69 13.22 15.63
C ALA A 205 -16.31 12.73 14.30
N ALA A 206 -17.54 12.23 14.35
CA ALA A 206 -18.27 11.73 13.18
C ALA A 206 -19.61 12.45 13.03
N THR A 207 -19.98 12.78 11.80
CA THR A 207 -21.30 13.37 11.49
C THR A 207 -21.87 12.76 10.22
N ARG A 208 -23.20 12.61 10.17
CA ARG A 208 -23.95 12.19 8.97
C ARG A 208 -24.45 13.37 8.13
N GLN A 209 -24.30 14.58 8.64
CA GLN A 209 -24.71 15.81 7.96
C GLN A 209 -23.49 16.46 7.33
N ASP A 210 -23.72 17.22 6.26
CA ASP A 210 -22.68 18.04 5.62
C ASP A 210 -22.40 19.29 6.47
N LEU A 211 -21.81 19.09 7.66
CA LEU A 211 -21.50 20.14 8.59
C LEU A 211 -20.13 20.75 8.29
N SER A 212 -20.03 22.05 8.37
CA SER A 212 -18.79 22.77 8.09
C SER A 212 -17.69 22.41 9.12
N ARG A 213 -16.61 21.79 8.64
CA ARG A 213 -15.40 21.48 9.44
C ARG A 213 -14.76 22.76 10.00
N SER A 214 -14.78 23.84 9.22
CA SER A 214 -14.23 25.12 9.63
C SER A 214 -14.99 25.72 10.82
N LEU A 215 -16.31 25.59 10.84
CA LEU A 215 -17.13 26.04 11.95
C LEU A 215 -16.78 25.27 13.25
N LEU A 216 -16.60 23.95 13.14
CA LEU A 216 -16.19 23.12 14.28
C LEU A 216 -14.85 23.62 14.85
N VAL A 217 -13.83 23.77 14.00
CA VAL A 217 -12.50 24.21 14.42
C VAL A 217 -12.53 25.59 15.06
N THR A 218 -13.19 26.56 14.42
CA THR A 218 -13.29 27.93 14.94
C THR A 218 -13.97 27.91 16.31
N THR A 219 -15.12 27.21 16.43
CA THR A 219 -15.84 27.13 17.70
C THR A 219 -15.00 26.49 18.82
N LEU A 220 -14.20 25.48 18.49
CA LEU A 220 -13.35 24.83 19.50
C LEU A 220 -12.12 25.67 19.86
N THR A 221 -11.58 26.43 18.90
CA THR A 221 -10.43 27.31 19.13
C THR A 221 -10.82 28.52 19.99
N ASP A 222 -12.07 28.99 19.89
CA ASP A 222 -12.59 30.14 20.66
C ASP A 222 -12.98 29.78 22.11
N LEU A 223 -12.86 28.51 22.51
CA LEU A 223 -13.15 28.10 23.89
C LEU A 223 -12.03 28.50 24.85
N ASP A 224 -12.43 29.06 25.99
CA ASP A 224 -11.50 29.42 27.07
C ASP A 224 -10.70 28.20 27.54
N GLY A 225 -9.37 28.33 27.53
CA GLY A 225 -8.45 27.28 27.95
C GLY A 225 -7.99 26.35 26.82
N VAL A 226 -8.46 26.52 25.58
CA VAL A 226 -7.95 25.82 24.39
C VAL A 226 -6.77 26.62 23.84
N ALA A 227 -5.63 25.94 23.66
CA ALA A 227 -4.39 26.52 23.11
C ALA A 227 -4.25 26.30 21.61
N GLY A 228 -4.89 25.26 21.07
CA GLY A 228 -4.85 24.93 19.64
C GLY A 228 -5.66 23.70 19.32
N VAL A 229 -6.12 23.64 18.05
CA VAL A 229 -6.89 22.52 17.50
C VAL A 229 -6.25 22.10 16.18
N ASP A 230 -5.80 20.86 16.11
CA ASP A 230 -5.26 20.25 14.90
C ASP A 230 -6.25 19.20 14.36
N ILE A 231 -6.49 19.25 13.06
CA ILE A 231 -7.26 18.21 12.36
C ILE A 231 -6.26 17.26 11.71
N THR A 232 -6.39 15.99 12.02
CA THR A 232 -5.75 14.93 11.25
C THR A 232 -6.86 14.24 10.47
N GLU A 233 -6.85 14.35 9.15
CA GLU A 233 -7.65 13.45 8.32
C GLU A 233 -7.07 12.06 8.51
N ASP A 234 -7.91 11.09 8.89
CA ASP A 234 -7.57 9.69 8.74
C ASP A 234 -7.54 9.42 7.22
N ASP A 235 -6.41 9.75 6.59
CA ASP A 235 -6.07 9.18 5.30
C ASP A 235 -5.88 7.68 5.59
N ASP A 236 -6.94 6.90 5.36
CA ASP A 236 -6.85 5.45 5.24
C ASP A 236 -5.81 5.14 4.17
N GLU A 237 -4.57 4.82 4.60
CA GLU A 237 -3.49 4.28 3.76
C GLU A 237 -3.83 2.88 3.22
#